data_63cbd26e29c95f0a26346eae2c3e97d9
#
_entry.id   63cbd26e29c95f0a26346eae2c3e97d9
#
_cell.length_a   1.000
_cell.length_b   1.000
_cell.length_c   1.000
_cell.angle_alpha   90.00
_cell.angle_beta   90.00
_cell.angle_gamma   90.00
#
_symmetry.space_group_name_H-M   'P 1'
#
loop_
_entity.id
_entity.type
_entity.pdbx_description
1 polymer ?
#
loop_
_entity_poly.entity_id
_entity_poly.type
_entity_poly.pdbx_seq_one_letter_code
_entity_poly.pdbx_strand_id
1 'polypeptide(L)'
;PLALAYKAINTLDSMVGYRNERYGDFGYASARLDDLANWLPARLTALCLWLAGVLYGVFHRSPLRWRGALAATWREAPRHPSPNAGWPEAMVANLLGVQLGGTNVYQGQVSHRATLGTAHDLLKASHITTTIWLMHGAWLMFFLLQLFLQLCLVMATGAG
;
A
#
# COMPACT_ATOMS: atom_id res chain seq x y z
N PRO A 1 -4.36 -19.27 13.57
CA PRO A 1 -3.30 -18.74 14.43
C PRO A 1 -2.58 -17.52 13.83
N LEU A 2 -2.14 -17.57 12.55
CA LEU A 2 -1.39 -16.48 11.90
C LEU A 2 -2.16 -15.15 11.83
N ALA A 3 -3.46 -15.18 11.52
CA ALA A 3 -4.29 -13.96 11.47
C ALA A 3 -4.40 -13.29 12.85
N LEU A 4 -4.51 -14.09 13.91
CA LEU A 4 -4.54 -13.57 15.28
C LEU A 4 -3.18 -12.98 15.70
N ALA A 5 -2.09 -13.64 15.34
CA ALA A 5 -0.73 -13.14 15.59
C ALA A 5 -0.49 -11.81 14.86
N TYR A 6 -0.85 -11.72 13.57
CA TYR A 6 -0.77 -10.48 12.82
C TYR A 6 -1.62 -9.36 13.45
N LYS A 7 -2.87 -9.67 13.84
CA LYS A 7 -3.73 -8.69 14.50
C LYS A 7 -3.17 -8.24 15.85
N ALA A 8 -2.54 -9.13 16.62
CA ALA A 8 -1.89 -8.79 17.88
C ALA A 8 -0.71 -7.83 17.67
N ILE A 9 0.16 -8.10 16.68
CA ILE A 9 1.28 -7.22 16.31
C ILE A 9 0.78 -5.82 15.94
N ASN A 10 -0.18 -5.74 15.04
CA ASN A 10 -0.76 -4.47 14.59
C ASN A 10 -1.46 -3.71 15.72
N THR A 11 -2.14 -4.42 16.64
CA THR A 11 -2.78 -3.79 17.80
C THR A 11 -1.73 -3.26 18.79
N LEU A 12 -0.66 -4.01 19.05
CA LEU A 12 0.42 -3.57 19.92
C LEU A 12 1.09 -2.31 19.36
N ASP A 13 1.38 -2.26 18.07
CA ASP A 13 1.93 -1.06 17.44
C ASP A 13 0.99 0.14 17.61
N SER A 14 -0.30 -0.06 17.35
CA SER A 14 -1.31 0.99 17.49
C SER A 14 -1.48 1.50 18.93
N MET A 15 -1.18 0.68 19.94
CA MET A 15 -1.33 1.04 21.36
C MET A 15 -0.06 1.64 21.97
N VAL A 16 1.11 1.12 21.60
CA VAL A 16 2.38 1.47 22.27
C VAL A 16 3.51 1.86 21.31
N GLY A 17 3.34 1.72 20.00
CA GLY A 17 4.36 2.03 18.98
C GLY A 17 4.66 3.53 18.79
N TYR A 18 4.08 4.40 19.63
CA TYR A 18 4.29 5.84 19.55
C TYR A 18 5.64 6.26 20.15
N ARG A 19 6.37 7.11 19.41
CA ARG A 19 7.60 7.76 19.88
C ARG A 19 7.25 8.92 20.80
N ASN A 20 6.96 8.62 22.07
CA ASN A 20 6.76 9.61 23.12
C ASN A 20 7.62 9.25 24.34
N GLU A 21 7.72 10.17 25.31
CA GLU A 21 8.53 9.98 26.52
C GLU A 21 8.15 8.71 27.32
N ARG A 22 6.91 8.27 27.22
CA ARG A 22 6.41 7.10 27.96
C ARG A 22 6.71 5.75 27.29
N TYR A 23 6.76 5.70 25.94
CA TYR A 23 6.84 4.45 25.16
C TYR A 23 8.03 4.40 24.21
N GLY A 24 8.99 5.34 24.30
CA GLY A 24 10.11 5.47 23.37
C GLY A 24 10.90 4.19 23.16
N ASP A 25 11.26 3.50 24.23
CA ASP A 25 12.02 2.25 24.16
C ASP A 25 11.12 1.02 24.03
N PHE A 26 10.03 0.97 24.80
CA PHE A 26 9.10 -0.16 24.82
C PHE A 26 8.32 -0.29 23.50
N GLY A 27 7.87 0.84 22.94
CA GLY A 27 7.13 0.88 21.68
C GLY A 27 8.00 0.57 20.46
N TYR A 28 9.33 0.70 20.54
CA TYR A 28 10.23 0.43 19.43
C TYR A 28 10.13 -1.02 18.92
N ALA A 29 10.07 -1.98 19.83
CA ALA A 29 9.97 -3.39 19.45
C ALA A 29 8.65 -3.70 18.72
N SER A 30 7.51 -3.15 19.19
CA SER A 30 6.21 -3.34 18.53
C SER A 30 6.18 -2.69 17.15
N ALA A 31 6.70 -1.46 17.00
CA ALA A 31 6.80 -0.79 15.72
C ALA A 31 7.67 -1.57 14.72
N ARG A 32 8.79 -2.15 15.16
CA ARG A 32 9.65 -2.97 14.29
C ARG A 32 9.00 -4.29 13.88
N LEU A 33 8.26 -4.93 14.78
CA LEU A 33 7.50 -6.14 14.46
C LEU A 33 6.39 -5.86 13.46
N ASP A 34 5.67 -4.74 13.62
CA ASP A 34 4.66 -4.29 12.65
C ASP A 34 5.28 -3.97 11.29
N ASP A 35 6.39 -3.24 11.27
CA ASP A 35 7.15 -2.96 10.04
C ASP A 35 7.54 -4.26 9.30
N LEU A 36 8.02 -5.27 10.02
CA LEU A 36 8.39 -6.55 9.44
C LEU A 36 7.18 -7.35 8.96
N ALA A 37 6.11 -7.40 9.76
CA ALA A 37 4.88 -8.12 9.41
C ALA A 37 4.20 -7.51 8.17
N ASN A 38 4.29 -6.20 8.00
CA ASN A 38 3.71 -5.48 6.86
C ASN A 38 4.64 -5.39 5.63
N TRP A 39 5.89 -5.83 5.73
CA TRP A 39 6.86 -5.67 4.66
C TRP A 39 6.44 -6.35 3.34
N LEU A 40 6.06 -7.61 3.40
CA LEU A 40 5.56 -8.35 2.23
C LEU A 40 4.14 -7.93 1.83
N PRO A 41 3.16 -7.80 2.74
CA PRO A 41 1.81 -7.34 2.41
C PRO A 41 1.78 -6.00 1.67
N ALA A 42 2.57 -5.01 2.08
CA ALA A 42 2.60 -3.70 1.42
C ALA A 42 3.04 -3.78 -0.05
N ARG A 43 4.03 -4.59 -0.35
CA ARG A 43 4.54 -4.79 -1.71
C ARG A 43 3.58 -5.58 -2.58
N LEU A 44 2.97 -6.62 -2.02
CA LEU A 44 1.91 -7.37 -2.69
C LEU A 44 0.69 -6.49 -2.97
N THR A 45 0.30 -5.63 -2.03
CA THR A 45 -0.78 -4.66 -2.23
C THR A 45 -0.46 -3.71 -3.39
N ALA A 46 0.75 -3.16 -3.45
CA ALA A 46 1.17 -2.31 -4.57
C ALA A 46 1.12 -3.07 -5.91
N LEU A 47 1.59 -4.31 -5.95
CA LEU A 47 1.53 -5.15 -7.16
C LEU A 47 0.07 -5.43 -7.58
N CYS A 48 -0.80 -5.78 -6.64
CA CYS A 48 -2.22 -6.02 -6.93
C CYS A 48 -2.93 -4.74 -7.41
N LEU A 49 -2.61 -3.57 -6.83
CA LEU A 49 -3.10 -2.27 -7.32
C LEU A 49 -2.64 -2.00 -8.75
N TRP A 50 -1.37 -2.28 -9.07
CA TRP A 50 -0.86 -2.14 -10.42
C TRP A 50 -1.58 -3.06 -11.41
N LEU A 51 -1.76 -4.35 -11.08
CA LEU A 51 -2.49 -5.31 -11.91
C LEU A 51 -3.94 -4.86 -12.13
N ALA A 52 -4.62 -4.43 -11.07
CA ALA A 52 -5.96 -3.85 -11.16
C ALA A 52 -5.99 -2.62 -12.07
N GLY A 53 -4.97 -1.74 -11.95
CA GLY A 53 -4.82 -0.56 -12.81
C GLY A 53 -4.59 -0.91 -14.28
N VAL A 54 -3.80 -1.95 -14.57
CA VAL A 54 -3.60 -2.47 -15.95
C VAL A 54 -4.92 -2.97 -16.52
N LEU A 55 -5.61 -3.85 -15.78
CA LEU A 55 -6.89 -4.41 -16.25
C LEU A 55 -7.94 -3.30 -16.45
N TYR A 56 -8.08 -2.43 -15.47
CA TYR A 56 -9.02 -1.29 -15.58
C TYR A 56 -8.68 -0.39 -16.76
N GLY A 57 -7.39 -0.06 -16.96
CA GLY A 57 -6.93 0.77 -18.06
C GLY A 57 -7.18 0.16 -19.44
N VAL A 58 -6.99 -1.16 -19.56
CA VAL A 58 -7.21 -1.90 -20.83
C VAL A 58 -8.69 -2.01 -21.16
N PHE A 59 -9.51 -2.43 -20.18
CA PHE A 59 -10.93 -2.71 -20.44
C PHE A 59 -11.81 -1.44 -20.52
N HIS A 60 -11.51 -0.41 -19.74
CA HIS A 60 -12.31 0.81 -19.68
C HIS A 60 -11.71 1.98 -20.47
N ARG A 61 -10.59 1.76 -21.19
CA ARG A 61 -9.86 2.84 -21.89
C ARG A 61 -9.61 4.05 -20.98
N SER A 62 -9.38 3.77 -19.71
CA SER A 62 -9.19 4.79 -18.67
C SER A 62 -7.85 5.52 -18.83
N PRO A 63 -7.77 6.80 -18.45
CA PRO A 63 -6.52 7.55 -18.45
C PRO A 63 -5.49 7.10 -17.40
N LEU A 64 -5.68 5.94 -16.74
CA LEU A 64 -4.72 5.43 -15.77
C LEU A 64 -3.33 5.20 -16.37
N ARG A 65 -2.31 5.69 -15.67
CA ARG A 65 -0.90 5.67 -16.11
C ARG A 65 -0.18 4.42 -15.64
N TRP A 66 -0.73 3.24 -15.93
CA TRP A 66 -0.15 1.96 -15.48
C TRP A 66 1.23 1.67 -16.07
N ARG A 67 1.53 2.22 -17.27
CA ARG A 67 2.86 2.10 -17.89
C ARG A 67 3.87 2.95 -17.14
N GLY A 68 4.91 2.30 -16.62
CA GLY A 68 5.94 2.96 -15.80
C GLY A 68 5.58 3.17 -14.32
N ALA A 69 4.30 3.02 -13.91
CA ALA A 69 3.88 3.20 -12.52
C ALA A 69 4.64 2.28 -11.55
N LEU A 70 4.86 1.02 -11.93
CA LEU A 70 5.61 0.08 -11.09
C LEU A 70 7.06 0.56 -10.84
N ALA A 71 7.77 0.97 -11.88
CA ALA A 71 9.12 1.46 -11.76
C ALA A 71 9.23 2.80 -11.00
N ALA A 72 8.25 3.69 -11.16
CA ALA A 72 8.16 4.93 -10.41
C ALA A 72 7.91 4.64 -8.93
N THR A 73 6.95 3.78 -8.62
CA THR A 73 6.65 3.35 -7.24
C THR A 73 7.88 2.77 -6.55
N TRP A 74 8.64 1.92 -7.24
CA TRP A 74 9.85 1.33 -6.68
C TRP A 74 10.89 2.36 -6.24
N ARG A 75 11.00 3.47 -6.97
CA ARG A 75 11.93 4.56 -6.67
C ARG A 75 11.42 5.51 -5.58
N GLU A 76 10.10 5.67 -5.48
CA GLU A 76 9.47 6.70 -4.65
C GLU A 76 9.00 6.17 -3.29
N ALA A 77 8.48 4.95 -3.23
CA ALA A 77 7.98 4.35 -1.99
C ALA A 77 8.97 4.39 -0.81
N PRO A 78 10.30 4.16 -1.02
CA PRO A 78 11.27 4.25 0.07
C PRO A 78 11.47 5.67 0.64
N ARG A 79 10.98 6.71 -0.01
CA ARG A 79 11.05 8.10 0.50
C ARG A 79 10.03 8.35 1.60
N HIS A 80 9.02 7.50 1.71
CA HIS A 80 8.00 7.62 2.74
C HIS A 80 8.59 7.28 4.13
N PRO A 81 8.22 8.00 5.21
CA PRO A 81 8.71 7.72 6.56
C PRO A 81 8.40 6.30 7.07
N SER A 82 7.26 5.73 6.67
CA SER A 82 6.95 4.32 6.93
C SER A 82 7.52 3.45 5.81
N PRO A 83 8.23 2.36 6.14
CA PRO A 83 8.81 1.46 5.15
C PRO A 83 7.76 0.68 4.33
N ASN A 84 6.50 0.75 4.76
CA ASN A 84 5.39 -0.01 4.19
C ASN A 84 4.33 0.86 3.52
N ALA A 85 3.86 1.95 4.17
CA ALA A 85 2.78 2.78 3.66
C ALA A 85 3.11 3.43 2.30
N GLY A 86 4.37 3.77 2.06
CA GLY A 86 4.79 4.37 0.80
C GLY A 86 4.51 3.52 -0.44
N TRP A 87 4.43 2.19 -0.33
CA TRP A 87 4.21 1.31 -1.47
C TRP A 87 2.82 1.44 -2.11
N PRO A 88 1.72 1.25 -1.37
CA PRO A 88 0.38 1.45 -1.92
C PRO A 88 0.11 2.92 -2.25
N GLU A 89 0.59 3.87 -1.44
CA GLU A 89 0.39 5.30 -1.68
C GLU A 89 1.06 5.76 -2.99
N ALA A 90 2.34 5.45 -3.19
CA ALA A 90 3.05 5.78 -4.43
C ALA A 90 2.43 5.08 -5.64
N MET A 91 1.96 3.83 -5.50
CA MET A 91 1.31 3.12 -6.59
C MET A 91 0.03 3.82 -7.03
N VAL A 92 -0.84 4.19 -6.11
CA VAL A 92 -2.08 4.92 -6.42
C VAL A 92 -1.76 6.29 -7.04
N ALA A 93 -0.81 7.04 -6.47
CA ALA A 93 -0.38 8.32 -6.99
C ALA A 93 0.09 8.22 -8.46
N ASN A 94 0.96 7.24 -8.75
CA ASN A 94 1.49 7.02 -10.08
C ASN A 94 0.44 6.52 -11.08
N LEU A 95 -0.49 5.65 -10.66
CA LEU A 95 -1.60 5.20 -11.51
C LEU A 95 -2.55 6.34 -11.89
N LEU A 96 -2.86 7.22 -10.93
CA LEU A 96 -3.74 8.36 -11.15
C LEU A 96 -3.04 9.56 -11.81
N GLY A 97 -1.70 9.59 -11.82
CA GLY A 97 -0.93 10.72 -12.31
C GLY A 97 -1.05 11.96 -11.41
N VAL A 98 -1.21 11.75 -10.12
CA VAL A 98 -1.32 12.83 -9.12
C VAL A 98 -0.12 12.80 -8.18
N GLN A 99 0.14 13.91 -7.51
CA GLN A 99 1.15 14.00 -6.47
C GLN A 99 0.48 13.99 -5.09
N LEU A 100 0.98 13.12 -4.22
CA LEU A 100 0.60 13.03 -2.81
C LEU A 100 1.76 13.49 -1.91
N GLY A 101 1.47 13.87 -0.68
CA GLY A 101 2.48 14.37 0.28
C GLY A 101 2.74 15.88 0.14
N GLY A 102 4.01 16.27 0.31
CA GLY A 102 4.41 17.66 0.29
C GLY A 102 4.18 18.38 1.64
N THR A 103 4.01 19.70 1.59
CA THR A 103 3.80 20.53 2.77
C THR A 103 2.33 20.56 3.13
N ASN A 104 1.99 20.09 4.32
CA ASN A 104 0.64 20.08 4.87
C ASN A 104 0.60 20.85 6.19
N VAL A 105 -0.55 21.45 6.49
CA VAL A 105 -0.82 22.07 7.80
C VAL A 105 -1.83 21.22 8.54
N TYR A 106 -1.44 20.72 9.72
CA TYR A 106 -2.30 19.93 10.57
C TYR A 106 -2.32 20.54 11.97
N GLN A 107 -3.49 20.91 12.47
CA GLN A 107 -3.68 21.60 13.76
C GLN A 107 -2.77 22.82 13.93
N GLY A 108 -2.60 23.62 12.85
CA GLY A 108 -1.77 24.82 12.86
C GLY A 108 -0.26 24.56 12.77
N GLN A 109 0.19 23.30 12.75
CA GLN A 109 1.59 22.93 12.57
C GLN A 109 1.89 22.52 11.12
N VAL A 110 2.96 23.09 10.58
CA VAL A 110 3.44 22.74 9.24
C VAL A 110 4.18 21.42 9.29
N SER A 111 3.77 20.46 8.45
CA SER A 111 4.41 19.16 8.30
C SER A 111 4.90 19.00 6.86
N HIS A 112 6.17 18.65 6.71
CA HIS A 112 6.77 18.35 5.41
C HIS A 112 6.87 16.83 5.23
N ARG A 113 6.19 16.30 4.22
CA ARG A 113 6.24 14.88 3.86
C ARG A 113 6.88 14.70 2.51
N ALA A 114 7.54 13.56 2.29
CA ALA A 114 8.03 13.20 0.98
C ALA A 114 6.89 13.21 -0.05
N THR A 115 7.18 13.73 -1.25
CA THR A 115 6.23 13.70 -2.36
C THR A 115 6.30 12.35 -3.07
N LEU A 116 5.12 11.78 -3.35
CA LEU A 116 4.94 10.52 -4.06
C LEU A 116 4.08 10.78 -5.30
N GLY A 117 4.48 10.20 -6.42
CA GLY A 117 3.84 10.44 -7.71
C GLY A 117 4.26 11.75 -8.37
N THR A 118 3.90 11.88 -9.63
CA THR A 118 4.17 13.08 -10.44
C THR A 118 2.87 13.83 -10.71
N ALA A 119 2.87 15.12 -10.46
CA ALA A 119 1.69 15.99 -10.66
C ALA A 119 1.40 16.22 -12.15
N HIS A 120 0.82 15.23 -12.81
CA HIS A 120 0.29 15.38 -14.17
C HIS A 120 -1.12 15.97 -14.15
N ASP A 121 -1.91 15.60 -13.14
CA ASP A 121 -3.27 16.04 -12.93
C ASP A 121 -3.44 16.67 -11.53
N LEU A 122 -4.34 17.65 -11.43
CA LEU A 122 -4.76 18.20 -10.14
C LEU A 122 -5.65 17.17 -9.40
N LEU A 123 -5.54 17.13 -8.08
CA LEU A 123 -6.38 16.30 -7.24
C LEU A 123 -7.87 16.69 -7.39
N LYS A 124 -8.72 15.70 -7.64
CA LYS A 124 -10.16 15.84 -7.83
C LYS A 124 -10.90 14.80 -7.02
N ALA A 125 -12.16 15.07 -6.67
CA ALA A 125 -13.02 14.12 -5.96
C ALA A 125 -13.19 12.79 -6.74
N SER A 126 -13.14 12.81 -8.07
CA SER A 126 -13.19 11.61 -8.92
C SER A 126 -12.01 10.65 -8.67
N HIS A 127 -10.85 11.14 -8.25
CA HIS A 127 -9.71 10.28 -7.90
C HIS A 127 -10.02 9.41 -6.68
N ILE A 128 -10.85 9.87 -5.74
CA ILE A 128 -11.30 9.05 -4.59
C ILE A 128 -12.10 7.85 -5.11
N THR A 129 -13.06 8.07 -5.98
CA THR A 129 -13.88 6.99 -6.57
C THR A 129 -13.00 6.01 -7.36
N THR A 130 -12.07 6.51 -8.17
CA THR A 130 -11.13 5.65 -8.91
C THR A 130 -10.24 4.83 -7.98
N THR A 131 -9.76 5.43 -6.88
CA THR A 131 -8.97 4.71 -5.86
C THR A 131 -9.78 3.60 -5.22
N ILE A 132 -11.06 3.83 -4.90
CA ILE A 132 -11.96 2.80 -4.34
C ILE A 132 -12.09 1.63 -5.32
N TRP A 133 -12.29 1.88 -6.62
CA TRP A 133 -12.32 0.83 -7.63
C TRP A 133 -10.99 0.07 -7.73
N LEU A 134 -9.85 0.77 -7.69
CA LEU A 134 -8.53 0.14 -7.66
C LEU A 134 -8.34 -0.73 -6.43
N MET A 135 -8.81 -0.30 -5.26
CA MET A 135 -8.76 -1.09 -4.01
C MET A 135 -9.59 -2.38 -4.14
N HIS A 136 -10.81 -2.30 -4.66
CA HIS A 136 -11.63 -3.49 -4.90
C HIS A 136 -10.99 -4.42 -5.94
N GLY A 137 -10.44 -3.88 -7.00
CA GLY A 137 -9.69 -4.65 -7.99
C GLY A 137 -8.46 -5.33 -7.38
N ALA A 138 -7.69 -4.62 -6.56
CA ALA A 138 -6.51 -5.16 -5.90
C ALA A 138 -6.87 -6.29 -4.93
N TRP A 139 -7.95 -6.13 -4.15
CA TRP A 139 -8.46 -7.17 -3.28
C TRP A 139 -8.85 -8.44 -4.08
N LEU A 140 -9.56 -8.26 -5.18
CA LEU A 140 -9.93 -9.39 -6.06
C LEU A 140 -8.68 -10.08 -6.65
N MET A 141 -7.70 -9.30 -7.10
CA MET A 141 -6.43 -9.85 -7.63
C MET A 141 -5.69 -10.67 -6.56
N PHE A 142 -5.62 -10.15 -5.34
CA PHE A 142 -4.99 -10.87 -4.22
C PHE A 142 -5.73 -12.19 -3.92
N PHE A 143 -7.06 -12.15 -3.89
CA PHE A 143 -7.88 -13.34 -3.66
C PHE A 143 -7.68 -14.41 -4.75
N LEU A 144 -7.68 -13.99 -6.03
CA LEU A 144 -7.44 -14.90 -7.15
C LEU A 144 -6.02 -15.49 -7.12
N LEU A 145 -5.02 -14.69 -6.77
CA LEU A 145 -3.65 -15.17 -6.58
C LEU A 145 -3.58 -16.22 -5.48
N GLN A 146 -4.25 -15.98 -4.37
CA GLN A 146 -4.29 -16.94 -3.26
C GLN A 146 -4.97 -18.26 -3.65
N LEU A 147 -6.10 -18.19 -4.35
CA LEU A 147 -6.77 -19.39 -4.87
C LEU A 147 -5.88 -20.16 -5.84
N PHE A 148 -5.21 -19.46 -6.74
CA PHE A 148 -4.29 -20.08 -7.71
C PHE A 148 -3.14 -20.80 -6.98
N LEU A 149 -2.51 -20.17 -6.00
CA LEU A 149 -1.44 -20.77 -5.21
C LEU A 149 -1.92 -22.01 -4.43
N GLN A 150 -3.12 -21.96 -3.85
CA GLN A 150 -3.71 -23.11 -3.16
C GLN A 150 -3.96 -24.27 -4.13
N LEU A 151 -4.51 -23.99 -5.31
CA LEU A 151 -4.74 -25.01 -6.33
C LEU A 151 -3.43 -25.67 -6.77
N CYS A 152 -2.39 -24.87 -7.06
CA CYS A 152 -1.07 -25.37 -7.42
C CYS A 152 -0.49 -26.27 -6.31
N LEU A 153 -0.65 -25.88 -5.04
CA LEU A 153 -0.17 -26.66 -3.90
C LEU A 153 -0.89 -28.01 -3.80
N VAL A 154 -2.23 -28.03 -3.92
CA VAL A 154 -3.02 -29.26 -3.91
C VAL A 154 -2.60 -30.20 -5.04
N MET A 155 -2.41 -29.66 -6.25
CA MET A 155 -1.96 -30.47 -7.40
C MET A 155 -0.54 -31.02 -7.21
N ALA A 156 0.35 -30.24 -6.60
CA ALA A 156 1.74 -30.65 -6.36
C ALA A 156 1.87 -31.70 -5.23
N THR A 157 0.99 -31.65 -4.22
CA THR A 157 1.02 -32.55 -3.06
C THR A 157 0.21 -33.83 -3.28
N GLY A 158 -0.55 -33.92 -4.38
CA GLY A 158 -1.43 -35.06 -4.62
C GLY A 158 -2.53 -35.27 -3.57
N ALA A 159 -2.80 -34.24 -2.76
CA ALA A 159 -3.82 -34.25 -1.74
C ALA A 159 -5.19 -33.93 -2.39
N GLY A 160 -5.82 -34.96 -2.96
CA GLY A 160 -7.18 -34.99 -3.46
C GLY A 160 -7.93 -36.15 -2.80
#